data_73b8356c3a3179a14612bec2a1d57f0e
#
_entry.id   73b8356c3a3179a14612bec2a1d57f0e
#
_cell.length_a   1.000
_cell.length_b   1.000
_cell.length_c   1.000
_cell.angle_alpha   90.00
_cell.angle_beta   90.00
_cell.angle_gamma   90.00
#
_symmetry.space_group_name_H-M   'P 1'
#
loop_
_entity.id
_entity.type
_entity.pdbx_description
1 polymer ?
#
loop_
_entity_poly.entity_id
_entity_poly.type
_entity_poly.pdbx_seq_one_letter_code
_entity_poly.pdbx_strand_id
1 'polypeptide(L)'
;MSIVIVVGTRPEIIKMAPVIKELERRGVEFTFIHTGQHFDYEMSQIFINELGLPKPDESFILENNDPASQIGEMMIKLERSLERHKVRRHKIMLIQGDTNTMLAAGLTALKLGIKIGHVEAGLRSFDWRMPEEHNRRMIDHVSHYLFAPTEISRRNLLEEHVWGEIFVTGNTVIDAVDIYFDKIRDVEEKVTQQIRFERYALVTFHRAENVDKLHVLRDFIRILRKSPIPIVFPIHPRTRKRLQEYGLWNEIEEIKHLQIIPPQGYFEFLALMKNSTVILTDSGGLQEEATHPKIRKPVLVLRNSTERPEAVIHGFAKVVGVNPVVVSAELEKILSSEIRLPEYSPFGDGKASIRITDITLSRLEE
;
A
#
# COMPACT_ATOMS: atom_id res chain seq x y z
N MET A 1 -18.79 -14.25 19.00
CA MET A 1 -17.97 -14.51 17.78
C MET A 1 -16.81 -13.55 17.83
N SER A 2 -15.63 -13.89 17.34
CA SER A 2 -14.55 -12.91 17.44
C SER A 2 -13.67 -12.94 16.21
N ILE A 3 -13.71 -11.83 15.51
CA ILE A 3 -12.73 -11.45 14.49
C ILE A 3 -11.66 -10.62 15.20
N VAL A 4 -10.40 -10.83 14.84
CA VAL A 4 -9.29 -9.98 15.23
C VAL A 4 -8.73 -9.33 13.98
N ILE A 5 -8.52 -8.03 14.00
CA ILE A 5 -7.87 -7.28 12.93
C ILE A 5 -6.56 -6.73 13.46
N VAL A 6 -5.46 -7.05 12.78
CA VAL A 6 -4.14 -6.57 13.15
C VAL A 6 -3.57 -5.73 12.01
N VAL A 7 -3.12 -4.52 12.35
CA VAL A 7 -2.43 -3.60 11.45
C VAL A 7 -1.23 -2.98 12.15
N GLY A 8 -0.25 -2.47 11.42
CA GLY A 8 0.92 -1.84 12.01
C GLY A 8 1.53 -0.73 11.15
N THR A 9 1.05 -0.60 9.92
CA THR A 9 1.57 0.40 8.99
C THR A 9 0.43 1.17 8.32
N ARG A 10 0.74 2.36 7.83
CA ARG A 10 -0.24 3.21 7.14
C ARG A 10 -0.93 2.50 5.95
N PRO A 11 -0.23 1.81 5.04
CA PRO A 11 -0.88 1.07 3.95
C PRO A 11 -1.84 0.00 4.44
N GLU A 12 -1.52 -0.73 5.51
CA GLU A 12 -2.40 -1.72 6.10
C GLU A 12 -3.68 -1.09 6.65
N ILE A 13 -3.56 0.04 7.35
CA ILE A 13 -4.72 0.78 7.88
C ILE A 13 -5.65 1.20 6.74
N ILE A 14 -5.10 1.76 5.64
CA ILE A 14 -5.88 2.17 4.47
C ILE A 14 -6.64 0.98 3.88
N LYS A 15 -5.95 -0.13 3.65
CA LYS A 15 -6.52 -1.30 2.97
C LYS A 15 -7.47 -2.09 3.87
N MET A 16 -7.27 -2.06 5.19
CA MET A 16 -8.21 -2.69 6.13
C MET A 16 -9.38 -1.80 6.52
N ALA A 17 -9.30 -0.49 6.30
CA ALA A 17 -10.39 0.44 6.62
C ALA A 17 -11.74 0.06 6.00
N PRO A 18 -11.85 -0.35 4.72
CA PRO A 18 -13.10 -0.82 4.15
C PRO A 18 -13.67 -2.04 4.85
N VAL A 19 -12.82 -3.00 5.25
CA VAL A 19 -13.25 -4.22 5.96
C VAL A 19 -13.73 -3.87 7.37
N ILE A 20 -13.00 -3.01 8.09
CA ILE A 20 -13.39 -2.52 9.41
C ILE A 20 -14.77 -1.82 9.34
N LYS A 21 -14.94 -0.90 8.39
CA LYS A 21 -16.22 -0.19 8.21
C LYS A 21 -17.37 -1.12 7.84
N GLU A 22 -17.13 -2.15 7.06
CA GLU A 22 -18.15 -3.13 6.70
C GLU A 22 -18.55 -3.99 7.89
N LEU A 23 -17.61 -4.38 8.76
CA LEU A 23 -17.92 -5.07 10.02
C LEU A 23 -18.73 -4.18 10.97
N GLU A 24 -18.35 -2.90 11.14
CA GLU A 24 -19.12 -1.92 11.92
C GLU A 24 -20.55 -1.75 11.37
N ARG A 25 -20.69 -1.58 10.05
CA ARG A 25 -21.99 -1.44 9.39
C ARG A 25 -22.92 -2.62 9.66
N ARG A 26 -22.34 -3.83 9.79
CA ARG A 26 -23.10 -5.06 10.10
C ARG A 26 -23.31 -5.29 11.60
N GLY A 27 -22.77 -4.44 12.46
CA GLY A 27 -22.82 -4.63 13.91
C GLY A 27 -22.05 -5.84 14.41
N VAL A 28 -20.99 -6.25 13.67
CA VAL A 28 -20.13 -7.38 14.05
C VAL A 28 -19.04 -6.89 15.01
N GLU A 29 -18.97 -7.51 16.17
CA GLU A 29 -17.89 -7.24 17.12
C GLU A 29 -16.56 -7.83 16.65
N PHE A 30 -15.49 -7.04 16.77
CA PHE A 30 -14.12 -7.47 16.47
C PHE A 30 -13.14 -6.81 17.46
N THR A 31 -11.95 -7.37 17.56
CA THR A 31 -10.84 -6.79 18.31
C THR A 31 -9.88 -6.14 17.30
N PHE A 32 -9.58 -4.86 17.48
CA PHE A 32 -8.70 -4.09 16.60
C PHE A 32 -7.38 -3.78 17.30
N ILE A 33 -6.27 -4.30 16.75
CA ILE A 33 -4.93 -4.16 17.33
C ILE A 33 -4.02 -3.43 16.36
N HIS A 34 -3.31 -2.40 16.84
CA HIS A 34 -2.27 -1.69 16.12
C HIS A 34 -0.89 -2.04 16.70
N THR A 35 -0.01 -2.64 15.91
CA THR A 35 1.28 -3.15 16.39
C THR A 35 2.37 -2.10 16.55
N GLY A 36 2.18 -0.89 16.02
CA GLY A 36 3.17 0.18 16.12
C GLY A 36 4.46 -0.05 15.31
N GLN A 37 4.42 -0.85 14.25
CA GLN A 37 5.61 -1.12 13.41
C GLN A 37 6.26 0.17 12.87
N HIS A 38 5.47 1.17 12.54
CA HIS A 38 5.97 2.52 12.27
C HIS A 38 5.86 3.36 13.55
N PHE A 39 6.99 3.91 14.01
CA PHE A 39 7.24 4.47 15.34
C PHE A 39 6.37 5.65 15.79
N ASP A 40 5.62 6.27 14.89
CA ASP A 40 4.85 7.45 15.23
C ASP A 40 3.42 7.08 15.62
N TYR A 41 3.25 6.77 16.92
CA TYR A 41 1.94 6.46 17.50
C TYR A 41 0.94 7.61 17.29
N GLU A 42 1.37 8.86 17.48
CA GLU A 42 0.50 10.03 17.32
C GLU A 42 0.05 10.19 15.88
N MET A 43 0.96 10.03 14.92
CA MET A 43 0.62 10.07 13.49
C MET A 43 -0.30 8.93 13.07
N SER A 44 -0.12 7.73 13.63
CA SER A 44 -1.02 6.61 13.37
C SER A 44 -2.43 6.86 13.91
N GLN A 45 -2.54 7.46 15.10
CA GLN A 45 -3.84 7.83 15.69
C GLN A 45 -4.55 8.93 14.89
N ILE A 46 -3.83 9.96 14.47
CA ILE A 46 -4.38 11.02 13.61
C ILE A 46 -4.94 10.38 12.34
N PHE A 47 -4.18 9.49 11.73
CA PHE A 47 -4.57 8.83 10.50
C PHE A 47 -5.79 7.90 10.66
N ILE A 48 -5.87 7.11 11.74
CA ILE A 48 -7.04 6.30 12.10
C ILE A 48 -8.29 7.19 12.25
N ASN A 49 -8.14 8.32 12.92
CA ASN A 49 -9.22 9.30 13.11
C ASN A 49 -9.64 9.96 11.78
N GLU A 50 -8.70 10.32 10.92
CA GLU A 50 -8.97 10.88 9.59
C GLU A 50 -9.78 9.91 8.71
N LEU A 51 -9.47 8.62 8.79
CA LEU A 51 -10.24 7.57 8.10
C LEU A 51 -11.59 7.29 8.78
N GLY A 52 -11.85 7.86 9.97
CA GLY A 52 -13.08 7.62 10.75
C GLY A 52 -13.20 6.16 11.16
N LEU A 53 -12.10 5.55 11.57
CA LEU A 53 -12.06 4.20 12.11
C LEU A 53 -12.20 4.22 13.64
N PRO A 54 -12.66 3.12 14.25
CA PRO A 54 -12.68 3.00 15.70
C PRO A 54 -11.26 3.07 16.25
N LYS A 55 -11.15 3.53 17.50
CA LYS A 55 -9.88 3.48 18.20
C LYS A 55 -9.45 2.01 18.38
N PRO A 56 -8.18 1.66 18.12
CA PRO A 56 -7.70 0.33 18.42
C PRO A 56 -7.92 -0.04 19.90
N ASP A 57 -8.36 -1.27 20.15
CA ASP A 57 -8.48 -1.82 21.51
C ASP A 57 -7.12 -1.90 22.20
N GLU A 58 -6.07 -2.16 21.40
CA GLU A 58 -4.69 -2.05 21.84
C GLU A 58 -3.79 -1.46 20.76
N SER A 59 -2.80 -0.69 21.23
CA SER A 59 -1.71 -0.17 20.39
C SER A 59 -0.38 -0.41 21.09
N PHE A 60 0.59 -0.97 20.36
CA PHE A 60 1.91 -1.23 20.92
C PHE A 60 2.87 -0.08 20.62
N ILE A 61 3.81 0.12 21.54
CA ILE A 61 5.02 0.90 21.31
C ILE A 61 6.15 -0.12 21.23
N LEU A 62 6.88 -0.16 20.14
CA LEU A 62 8.01 -1.06 19.93
C LEU A 62 9.30 -0.38 20.35
N GLU A 63 10.16 -1.13 21.02
CA GLU A 63 11.46 -0.66 21.50
C GLU A 63 12.57 -0.96 20.48
N ASN A 64 12.35 -1.98 19.64
CA ASN A 64 13.33 -2.47 18.69
C ASN A 64 13.04 -2.01 17.26
N ASN A 65 14.12 -1.65 16.56
CA ASN A 65 14.10 -1.21 15.16
C ASN A 65 14.62 -2.26 14.18
N ASP A 66 15.39 -3.24 14.68
CA ASP A 66 15.92 -4.32 13.85
C ASP A 66 14.80 -5.27 13.46
N PRO A 67 14.68 -5.66 12.20
CA PRO A 67 13.54 -6.43 11.70
C PRO A 67 13.24 -7.70 12.49
N ALA A 68 14.26 -8.48 12.84
CA ALA A 68 14.07 -9.73 13.59
C ALA A 68 13.61 -9.46 15.03
N SER A 69 14.24 -8.53 15.73
CA SER A 69 13.88 -8.12 17.10
C SER A 69 12.47 -7.52 17.13
N GLN A 70 12.11 -6.73 16.14
CA GLN A 70 10.79 -6.13 15.98
C GLN A 70 9.70 -7.21 15.80
N ILE A 71 9.92 -8.21 14.95
CA ILE A 71 9.00 -9.33 14.75
C ILE A 71 8.82 -10.11 16.07
N GLY A 72 9.90 -10.46 16.76
CA GLY A 72 9.85 -11.15 18.04
C GLY A 72 9.10 -10.38 19.11
N GLU A 73 9.35 -9.06 19.22
CA GLU A 73 8.67 -8.18 20.16
C GLU A 73 7.16 -8.10 19.86
N MET A 74 6.78 -7.94 18.59
CA MET A 74 5.39 -7.94 18.17
C MET A 74 4.68 -9.25 18.51
N MET A 75 5.32 -10.40 18.27
CA MET A 75 4.76 -11.72 18.61
C MET A 75 4.44 -11.83 20.09
N ILE A 76 5.39 -11.45 20.98
CA ILE A 76 5.20 -11.50 22.45
C ILE A 76 4.06 -10.57 22.89
N LYS A 77 4.02 -9.35 22.35
CA LYS A 77 2.96 -8.37 22.69
C LYS A 77 1.60 -8.81 22.17
N LEU A 78 1.53 -9.39 20.96
CA LEU A 78 0.30 -9.94 20.39
C LEU A 78 -0.24 -11.11 21.21
N GLU A 79 0.61 -12.09 21.58
CA GLU A 79 0.21 -13.21 22.42
C GLU A 79 -0.46 -12.74 23.71
N ARG A 80 0.21 -11.82 24.45
CA ARG A 80 -0.33 -11.25 25.70
C ARG A 80 -1.62 -10.47 25.48
N SER A 81 -1.74 -9.73 24.38
CA SER A 81 -2.95 -8.99 24.03
C SER A 81 -4.12 -9.95 23.78
N LEU A 82 -3.89 -10.98 22.95
CA LEU A 82 -4.91 -11.96 22.61
C LEU A 82 -5.39 -12.76 23.84
N GLU A 83 -4.49 -13.03 24.79
CA GLU A 83 -4.87 -13.63 26.07
C GLU A 83 -5.76 -12.70 26.90
N ARG A 84 -5.41 -11.41 27.04
CA ARG A 84 -6.22 -10.42 27.77
C ARG A 84 -7.62 -10.27 27.19
N HIS A 85 -7.74 -10.22 25.85
CA HIS A 85 -9.02 -10.15 25.15
C HIS A 85 -9.74 -11.50 25.08
N LYS A 86 -9.21 -12.55 25.75
CA LYS A 86 -9.78 -13.90 25.76
C LYS A 86 -10.05 -14.45 24.36
N VAL A 87 -9.20 -14.06 23.41
CA VAL A 87 -9.25 -14.58 22.04
C VAL A 87 -8.78 -16.05 22.07
N ARG A 88 -9.72 -16.97 21.97
CA ARG A 88 -9.45 -18.43 22.03
C ARG A 88 -9.70 -19.07 20.66
N ARG A 89 -9.44 -20.38 20.56
CA ARG A 89 -9.68 -21.21 19.37
C ARG A 89 -11.06 -20.96 18.75
N HIS A 90 -11.20 -21.14 17.43
CA HIS A 90 -12.37 -20.87 16.59
C HIS A 90 -12.64 -19.40 16.25
N LYS A 91 -11.59 -18.60 16.16
CA LYS A 91 -11.64 -17.20 15.73
C LYS A 91 -10.84 -17.03 14.47
N ILE A 92 -11.09 -15.92 13.78
CA ILE A 92 -10.34 -15.58 12.57
C ILE A 92 -9.59 -14.27 12.82
N MET A 93 -8.28 -14.31 12.58
CA MET A 93 -7.45 -13.11 12.53
C MET A 93 -7.30 -12.68 11.09
N LEU A 94 -7.75 -11.48 10.77
CA LEU A 94 -7.53 -10.83 9.48
C LEU A 94 -6.25 -10.01 9.54
N ILE A 95 -5.37 -10.28 8.61
CA ILE A 95 -4.10 -9.59 8.41
C ILE A 95 -3.99 -9.18 6.94
N GLN A 96 -3.20 -8.14 6.63
CA GLN A 96 -3.15 -7.58 5.30
C GLN A 96 -1.71 -7.33 4.83
N GLY A 97 -1.39 -7.73 3.60
CA GLY A 97 -0.15 -7.38 2.92
C GLY A 97 1.04 -8.24 3.31
N ASP A 98 2.22 -7.61 3.44
CA ASP A 98 3.51 -8.32 3.46
C ASP A 98 4.55 -7.72 4.43
N THR A 99 4.09 -6.96 5.41
CA THR A 99 4.96 -6.31 6.40
C THR A 99 5.41 -7.26 7.52
N ASN A 100 6.33 -6.79 8.37
CA ASN A 100 6.72 -7.53 9.57
C ASN A 100 5.56 -7.72 10.55
N THR A 101 4.63 -6.74 10.61
CA THR A 101 3.40 -6.85 11.40
C THR A 101 2.58 -8.07 11.01
N MET A 102 2.33 -8.20 9.71
CA MET A 102 1.54 -9.29 9.16
C MET A 102 2.19 -10.65 9.44
N LEU A 103 3.53 -10.75 9.26
CA LEU A 103 4.26 -11.98 9.55
C LEU A 103 4.19 -12.34 11.06
N ALA A 104 4.44 -11.36 11.94
CA ALA A 104 4.35 -11.55 13.39
C ALA A 104 2.94 -11.97 13.83
N ALA A 105 1.91 -11.30 13.30
CA ALA A 105 0.52 -11.60 13.63
C ALA A 105 0.10 -13.00 13.16
N GLY A 106 0.42 -13.35 11.92
CA GLY A 106 0.09 -14.66 11.38
C GLY A 106 0.80 -15.80 12.11
N LEU A 107 2.10 -15.67 12.40
CA LEU A 107 2.83 -16.68 13.17
C LEU A 107 2.29 -16.81 14.60
N THR A 108 1.92 -15.71 15.25
CA THR A 108 1.29 -15.75 16.58
C THR A 108 -0.07 -16.44 16.51
N ALA A 109 -0.93 -16.08 15.54
CA ALA A 109 -2.22 -16.72 15.35
C ALA A 109 -2.10 -18.23 15.14
N LEU A 110 -1.17 -18.67 14.28
CA LEU A 110 -0.89 -20.08 14.03
C LEU A 110 -0.55 -20.84 15.32
N LYS A 111 0.33 -20.27 16.16
CA LYS A 111 0.76 -20.90 17.42
C LYS A 111 -0.34 -20.95 18.46
N LEU A 112 -1.28 -20.03 18.43
CA LEU A 112 -2.44 -20.01 19.33
C LEU A 112 -3.65 -20.79 18.78
N GLY A 113 -3.55 -21.38 17.59
CA GLY A 113 -4.64 -22.11 16.94
C GLY A 113 -5.78 -21.22 16.47
N ILE A 114 -5.49 -19.98 16.14
CA ILE A 114 -6.43 -19.01 15.56
C ILE A 114 -6.34 -19.13 14.04
N LYS A 115 -7.47 -19.22 13.35
CA LYS A 115 -7.50 -19.27 11.88
C LYS A 115 -7.02 -17.92 11.30
N ILE A 116 -6.27 -17.96 10.20
CA ILE A 116 -5.69 -16.76 9.57
C ILE A 116 -6.41 -16.48 8.26
N GLY A 117 -6.93 -15.27 8.10
CA GLY A 117 -7.40 -14.71 6.83
C GLY A 117 -6.40 -13.68 6.31
N HIS A 118 -5.72 -14.00 5.21
CA HIS A 118 -4.74 -13.12 4.60
C HIS A 118 -5.37 -12.29 3.48
N VAL A 119 -5.54 -11.00 3.70
CA VAL A 119 -6.04 -10.02 2.71
C VAL A 119 -4.87 -9.59 1.83
N GLU A 120 -5.08 -9.56 0.51
CA GLU A 120 -4.06 -9.30 -0.50
C GLU A 120 -3.07 -10.48 -0.66
N ALA A 121 -3.56 -11.70 -0.53
CA ALA A 121 -2.77 -12.91 -0.71
C ALA A 121 -2.37 -13.14 -2.16
N GLY A 122 -1.23 -13.80 -2.38
CA GLY A 122 -0.79 -14.27 -3.70
C GLY A 122 -0.10 -13.24 -4.58
N LEU A 123 0.19 -12.03 -4.10
CA LEU A 123 1.04 -11.10 -4.83
C LEU A 123 2.46 -11.64 -4.94
N ARG A 124 3.10 -11.47 -6.10
CA ARG A 124 4.50 -11.89 -6.33
C ARG A 124 5.25 -10.88 -7.17
N SER A 125 6.41 -10.47 -6.68
CA SER A 125 7.41 -9.73 -7.45
C SER A 125 8.45 -10.62 -8.08
N PHE A 126 8.61 -11.85 -7.56
CA PHE A 126 9.68 -12.79 -7.87
C PHE A 126 11.10 -12.22 -7.65
N ASP A 127 11.20 -11.13 -6.90
CA ASP A 127 12.46 -10.50 -6.52
C ASP A 127 12.83 -10.86 -5.07
N TRP A 128 13.66 -11.88 -4.94
CA TRP A 128 14.11 -12.39 -3.64
C TRP A 128 15.00 -11.43 -2.83
N ARG A 129 15.37 -10.28 -3.40
CA ARG A 129 16.08 -9.22 -2.67
C ARG A 129 15.13 -8.40 -1.80
N MET A 130 13.81 -8.53 -2.04
CA MET A 130 12.78 -7.84 -1.27
C MET A 130 12.39 -8.66 -0.03
N PRO A 131 12.57 -8.11 1.20
CA PRO A 131 12.10 -8.77 2.42
C PRO A 131 10.60 -9.10 2.38
N GLU A 132 9.80 -8.24 1.76
CA GLU A 132 8.36 -8.41 1.61
C GLU A 132 8.00 -9.63 0.75
N GLU A 133 8.83 -10.01 -0.23
CA GLU A 133 8.59 -11.22 -1.02
C GLU A 133 8.68 -12.49 -0.18
N HIS A 134 9.64 -12.53 0.76
CA HIS A 134 9.74 -13.63 1.73
C HIS A 134 8.53 -13.65 2.68
N ASN A 135 8.16 -12.50 3.22
CA ASN A 135 7.05 -12.40 4.17
C ASN A 135 5.75 -12.91 3.56
N ARG A 136 5.37 -12.43 2.35
CA ARG A 136 4.10 -12.79 1.72
C ARG A 136 4.02 -14.29 1.40
N ARG A 137 5.12 -14.90 0.96
CA ARG A 137 5.16 -16.35 0.73
C ARG A 137 4.99 -17.15 2.01
N MET A 138 5.71 -16.79 3.07
CA MET A 138 5.59 -17.47 4.35
C MET A 138 4.17 -17.41 4.88
N ILE A 139 3.54 -16.24 4.81
CA ILE A 139 2.20 -16.07 5.37
C ILE A 139 1.12 -16.74 4.51
N ASP A 140 1.25 -16.70 3.18
CA ASP A 140 0.35 -17.44 2.30
C ASP A 140 0.32 -18.92 2.63
N HIS A 141 1.49 -19.52 2.94
CA HIS A 141 1.60 -20.94 3.28
C HIS A 141 1.08 -21.32 4.67
N VAL A 142 0.85 -20.38 5.57
CA VAL A 142 0.29 -20.66 6.90
C VAL A 142 -1.15 -20.16 7.06
N SER A 143 -1.70 -19.50 6.06
CA SER A 143 -3.06 -18.92 6.10
C SER A 143 -4.14 -19.95 5.77
N HIS A 144 -5.26 -19.87 6.50
CA HIS A 144 -6.44 -20.71 6.29
C HIS A 144 -7.30 -20.19 5.14
N TYR A 145 -7.44 -18.87 5.06
CA TYR A 145 -8.24 -18.17 4.06
C TYR A 145 -7.38 -17.15 3.35
N LEU A 146 -7.29 -17.26 2.02
CA LEU A 146 -6.44 -16.43 1.18
C LEU A 146 -7.33 -15.57 0.28
N PHE A 147 -7.42 -14.29 0.60
CA PHE A 147 -8.20 -13.32 -0.18
C PHE A 147 -7.33 -12.71 -1.25
N ALA A 148 -7.31 -13.35 -2.40
CA ALA A 148 -6.51 -12.93 -3.56
C ALA A 148 -7.18 -11.73 -4.25
N PRO A 149 -6.44 -10.64 -4.56
CA PRO A 149 -7.00 -9.49 -5.25
C PRO A 149 -7.39 -9.78 -6.70
N THR A 150 -6.73 -10.74 -7.36
CA THR A 150 -6.92 -11.01 -8.79
C THR A 150 -6.75 -12.49 -9.13
N GLU A 151 -7.13 -12.88 -10.35
CA GLU A 151 -6.88 -14.22 -10.85
C GLU A 151 -5.38 -14.53 -11.03
N ILE A 152 -4.53 -13.52 -11.25
CA ILE A 152 -3.06 -13.72 -11.29
C ILE A 152 -2.57 -14.09 -9.90
N SER A 153 -3.01 -13.37 -8.87
CA SER A 153 -2.68 -13.69 -7.48
C SER A 153 -3.17 -15.08 -7.08
N ARG A 154 -4.40 -15.45 -7.47
CA ARG A 154 -4.94 -16.81 -7.27
C ARG A 154 -4.07 -17.87 -7.94
N ARG A 155 -3.63 -17.63 -9.17
CA ARG A 155 -2.77 -18.56 -9.90
C ARG A 155 -1.44 -18.77 -9.18
N ASN A 156 -0.79 -17.71 -8.71
CA ASN A 156 0.44 -17.81 -7.94
C ASN A 156 0.27 -18.72 -6.72
N LEU A 157 -0.82 -18.57 -5.97
CA LEU A 157 -1.13 -19.40 -4.82
C LEU A 157 -1.32 -20.88 -5.17
N LEU A 158 -2.02 -21.15 -6.27
CA LEU A 158 -2.22 -22.53 -6.77
C LEU A 158 -0.92 -23.16 -7.22
N GLU A 159 -0.07 -22.44 -7.94
CA GLU A 159 1.24 -22.91 -8.41
C GLU A 159 2.19 -23.19 -7.25
N GLU A 160 2.06 -22.47 -6.15
CA GLU A 160 2.84 -22.71 -4.91
C GLU A 160 2.22 -23.76 -3.99
N HIS A 161 1.07 -24.37 -4.38
CA HIS A 161 0.39 -25.40 -3.62
C HIS A 161 0.07 -25.03 -2.17
N VAL A 162 -0.40 -23.80 -1.93
CA VAL A 162 -0.87 -23.40 -0.60
C VAL A 162 -2.05 -24.28 -0.18
N TRP A 163 -2.14 -24.60 1.10
CA TRP A 163 -3.16 -25.52 1.60
C TRP A 163 -4.49 -24.87 1.96
N GLY A 164 -4.48 -23.54 2.17
CA GLY A 164 -5.68 -22.80 2.57
C GLY A 164 -6.67 -22.60 1.43
N GLU A 165 -7.88 -22.16 1.77
CA GLU A 165 -8.93 -21.85 0.80
C GLU A 165 -8.65 -20.51 0.12
N ILE A 166 -8.70 -20.47 -1.21
CA ILE A 166 -8.40 -19.28 -2.02
C ILE A 166 -9.67 -18.66 -2.56
N PHE A 167 -9.86 -17.37 -2.31
CA PHE A 167 -10.99 -16.57 -2.78
C PHE A 167 -10.51 -15.37 -3.59
N VAL A 168 -11.01 -15.15 -4.79
CA VAL A 168 -10.76 -13.93 -5.55
C VAL A 168 -11.78 -12.88 -5.12
N THR A 169 -11.30 -11.85 -4.41
CA THR A 169 -12.16 -10.86 -3.79
C THR A 169 -12.10 -9.47 -4.43
N GLY A 170 -11.04 -9.16 -5.15
CA GLY A 170 -10.63 -7.80 -5.45
C GLY A 170 -9.68 -7.26 -4.38
N ASN A 171 -9.11 -6.09 -4.63
CA ASN A 171 -8.24 -5.41 -3.67
C ASN A 171 -9.01 -4.31 -2.93
N THR A 172 -8.96 -4.33 -1.62
CA THR A 172 -9.62 -3.38 -0.73
C THR A 172 -9.14 -1.93 -0.89
N VAL A 173 -8.00 -1.69 -1.55
CA VAL A 173 -7.56 -0.33 -1.89
C VAL A 173 -8.53 0.36 -2.86
N ILE A 174 -9.19 -0.40 -3.75
CA ILE A 174 -10.20 0.13 -4.67
C ILE A 174 -11.44 0.57 -3.87
N ASP A 175 -11.86 -0.26 -2.90
CA ASP A 175 -12.94 0.09 -1.96
C ASP A 175 -12.58 1.36 -1.15
N ALA A 176 -11.32 1.48 -0.72
CA ALA A 176 -10.86 2.64 0.05
C ALA A 176 -11.01 3.94 -0.75
N VAL A 177 -10.59 3.96 -2.03
CA VAL A 177 -10.78 5.14 -2.89
C VAL A 177 -12.26 5.47 -3.04
N ASP A 178 -13.15 4.48 -3.20
CA ASP A 178 -14.59 4.72 -3.30
C ASP A 178 -15.20 5.30 -2.02
N ILE A 179 -14.90 4.70 -0.88
CA ILE A 179 -15.42 5.12 0.43
C ILE A 179 -14.98 6.54 0.79
N TYR A 180 -13.75 6.89 0.45
CA TYR A 180 -13.17 8.19 0.82
C TYR A 180 -13.20 9.24 -0.28
N PHE A 181 -13.87 8.97 -1.40
CA PHE A 181 -13.84 9.87 -2.56
C PHE A 181 -14.36 11.28 -2.24
N ASP A 182 -15.39 11.41 -1.42
CA ASP A 182 -15.92 12.72 -1.02
C ASP A 182 -14.91 13.50 -0.19
N LYS A 183 -14.19 12.83 0.74
CA LYS A 183 -13.09 13.46 1.49
C LYS A 183 -11.95 13.94 0.58
N ILE A 184 -11.66 13.20 -0.50
CA ILE A 184 -10.70 13.64 -1.52
C ILE A 184 -11.17 14.94 -2.18
N ARG A 185 -12.46 15.03 -2.52
CA ARG A 185 -13.04 16.24 -3.10
C ARG A 185 -13.01 17.44 -2.15
N ASP A 186 -13.24 17.22 -0.86
CA ASP A 186 -13.23 18.28 0.15
C ASP A 186 -11.85 18.96 0.29
N VAL A 187 -10.75 18.20 0.08
CA VAL A 187 -9.39 18.74 0.15
C VAL A 187 -8.82 19.17 -1.20
N GLU A 188 -9.46 18.78 -2.31
CA GLU A 188 -8.94 18.92 -3.67
C GLU A 188 -8.60 20.38 -4.03
N GLU A 189 -9.53 21.31 -3.78
CA GLU A 189 -9.33 22.72 -4.08
C GLU A 189 -8.13 23.30 -3.32
N LYS A 190 -8.06 23.05 -2.02
CA LYS A 190 -6.95 23.52 -1.18
C LYS A 190 -5.61 22.97 -1.64
N VAL A 191 -5.56 21.71 -2.05
CA VAL A 191 -4.33 21.05 -2.51
C VAL A 191 -3.92 21.61 -3.87
N THR A 192 -4.84 21.74 -4.81
CA THR A 192 -4.54 22.23 -6.17
C THR A 192 -4.11 23.69 -6.19
N GLN A 193 -4.67 24.54 -5.30
CA GLN A 193 -4.23 25.94 -5.15
C GLN A 193 -2.77 26.09 -4.72
N GLN A 194 -2.19 25.07 -4.06
CA GLN A 194 -0.77 25.08 -3.68
C GLN A 194 0.16 24.70 -4.84
N ILE A 195 -0.39 24.13 -5.92
CA ILE A 195 0.39 23.67 -7.06
C ILE A 195 0.53 24.78 -8.10
N ARG A 196 1.78 25.05 -8.50
CA ARG A 196 2.12 26.14 -9.44
C ARG A 196 1.81 25.81 -10.89
N PHE A 197 1.46 24.57 -11.19
CA PHE A 197 1.34 24.05 -12.56
C PHE A 197 -0.06 23.50 -12.82
N GLU A 198 -0.67 23.89 -13.92
CA GLU A 198 -1.95 23.32 -14.38
C GLU A 198 -1.82 21.85 -14.83
N ARG A 199 -0.67 21.53 -15.44
CA ARG A 199 -0.33 20.16 -15.88
C ARG A 199 0.99 19.76 -15.27
N TYR A 200 1.04 18.59 -14.64
CA TYR A 200 2.25 18.11 -13.98
C TYR A 200 2.32 16.59 -13.95
N ALA A 201 3.53 16.07 -13.82
CA ALA A 201 3.79 14.71 -13.39
C ALA A 201 3.87 14.67 -11.86
N LEU A 202 3.14 13.75 -11.23
CA LEU A 202 3.27 13.50 -9.80
C LEU A 202 4.37 12.47 -9.57
N VAL A 203 5.31 12.77 -8.69
CA VAL A 203 6.46 11.89 -8.45
C VAL A 203 6.49 11.42 -7.00
N THR A 204 6.72 10.11 -6.79
CA THR A 204 7.15 9.55 -5.49
C THR A 204 8.36 8.65 -5.67
N PHE A 205 9.30 8.74 -4.74
CA PHE A 205 10.55 8.00 -4.81
C PHE A 205 11.09 7.80 -3.39
N HIS A 206 11.01 6.59 -2.84
CA HIS A 206 11.30 6.36 -1.42
C HIS A 206 11.79 4.96 -1.07
N ARG A 207 11.77 4.01 -2.03
CA ARG A 207 12.21 2.64 -1.77
C ARG A 207 13.71 2.59 -1.47
N ALA A 208 14.09 1.76 -0.48
CA ALA A 208 15.48 1.59 -0.05
C ALA A 208 16.40 1.24 -1.22
N GLU A 209 15.98 0.31 -2.06
CA GLU A 209 16.70 -0.15 -3.25
C GLU A 209 17.05 0.97 -4.22
N ASN A 210 16.28 2.05 -4.20
CA ASN A 210 16.45 3.23 -5.04
C ASN A 210 17.23 4.34 -4.33
N VAL A 211 16.77 4.75 -3.14
CA VAL A 211 17.31 5.95 -2.47
C VAL A 211 18.61 5.72 -1.72
N ASP A 212 18.93 4.47 -1.36
CA ASP A 212 20.17 4.16 -0.64
C ASP A 212 21.39 4.00 -1.57
N LYS A 213 21.20 4.16 -2.88
CA LYS A 213 22.26 4.05 -3.89
C LYS A 213 22.52 5.39 -4.57
N LEU A 214 23.69 5.96 -4.38
CA LEU A 214 24.09 7.26 -4.95
C LEU A 214 23.88 7.36 -6.46
N HIS A 215 24.26 6.33 -7.22
CA HIS A 215 24.12 6.33 -8.68
C HIS A 215 22.66 6.35 -9.12
N VAL A 216 21.77 5.64 -8.41
CA VAL A 216 20.33 5.63 -8.69
C VAL A 216 19.71 7.00 -8.38
N LEU A 217 20.11 7.65 -7.28
CA LEU A 217 19.64 9.00 -6.97
C LEU A 217 20.13 10.02 -8.01
N ARG A 218 21.35 9.89 -8.53
CA ARG A 218 21.83 10.76 -9.63
C ARG A 218 21.03 10.55 -10.91
N ASP A 219 20.70 9.32 -11.25
CA ASP A 219 19.85 9.05 -12.40
C ASP A 219 18.42 9.57 -12.17
N PHE A 220 17.88 9.46 -10.95
CA PHE A 220 16.61 10.08 -10.60
C PHE A 220 16.63 11.60 -10.77
N ILE A 221 17.68 12.31 -10.33
CA ILE A 221 17.83 13.76 -10.56
C ILE A 221 17.87 14.07 -12.05
N ARG A 222 18.56 13.24 -12.86
CA ARG A 222 18.55 13.39 -14.32
C ARG A 222 17.16 13.23 -14.92
N ILE A 223 16.35 12.30 -14.41
CA ILE A 223 14.94 12.14 -14.81
C ILE A 223 14.16 13.43 -14.51
N LEU A 224 14.27 13.95 -13.28
CA LEU A 224 13.60 15.17 -12.89
C LEU A 224 14.02 16.37 -13.78
N ARG A 225 15.33 16.50 -14.03
CA ARG A 225 15.90 17.61 -14.82
C ARG A 225 15.52 17.56 -16.29
N LYS A 226 15.32 16.36 -16.86
CA LYS A 226 14.96 16.12 -18.27
C LYS A 226 13.47 15.98 -18.52
N SER A 227 12.64 16.10 -17.50
CA SER A 227 11.20 15.93 -17.67
C SER A 227 10.62 16.95 -18.65
N PRO A 228 9.86 16.50 -19.67
CA PRO A 228 9.18 17.38 -20.62
C PRO A 228 7.93 18.06 -20.04
N ILE A 229 7.55 17.74 -18.81
CA ILE A 229 6.40 18.28 -18.09
C ILE A 229 6.84 18.72 -16.69
N PRO A 230 6.27 19.79 -16.12
CA PRO A 230 6.51 20.17 -14.74
C PRO A 230 6.25 19.02 -13.76
N ILE A 231 6.98 19.02 -12.66
CA ILE A 231 6.93 17.96 -11.66
C ILE A 231 6.45 18.50 -10.31
N VAL A 232 5.53 17.78 -9.69
CA VAL A 232 5.16 17.94 -8.28
C VAL A 232 5.70 16.74 -7.51
N PHE A 233 6.52 17.01 -6.50
CA PHE A 233 7.19 16.00 -5.72
C PHE A 233 6.91 16.15 -4.22
N PRO A 234 5.87 15.47 -3.69
CA PRO A 234 5.71 15.29 -2.26
C PRO A 234 6.85 14.44 -1.73
N ILE A 235 7.88 15.09 -1.18
CA ILE A 235 9.13 14.39 -0.87
C ILE A 235 9.03 13.58 0.42
N HIS A 236 9.34 12.29 0.33
CA HIS A 236 9.41 11.43 1.49
C HIS A 236 10.62 11.78 2.38
N PRO A 237 10.50 11.76 3.74
CA PRO A 237 11.59 12.10 4.65
C PRO A 237 12.89 11.33 4.39
N ARG A 238 12.79 10.02 4.11
CA ARG A 238 13.94 9.18 3.76
C ARG A 238 14.69 9.71 2.53
N THR A 239 13.95 10.06 1.48
CA THR A 239 14.54 10.56 0.23
C THR A 239 15.23 11.88 0.45
N ARG A 240 14.58 12.80 1.19
CA ARG A 240 15.18 14.08 1.58
C ARG A 240 16.48 13.89 2.34
N LYS A 241 16.46 13.02 3.35
CA LYS A 241 17.65 12.68 4.16
C LYS A 241 18.80 12.17 3.28
N ARG A 242 18.54 11.21 2.38
CA ARG A 242 19.55 10.65 1.49
C ARG A 242 20.11 11.65 0.50
N LEU A 243 19.27 12.51 -0.07
CA LEU A 243 19.73 13.60 -0.95
C LEU A 243 20.66 14.56 -0.22
N GLN A 244 20.38 14.89 1.04
CA GLN A 244 21.22 15.72 1.89
C GLN A 244 22.53 15.02 2.25
N GLU A 245 22.49 13.77 2.69
CA GLU A 245 23.67 12.97 3.04
C GLU A 245 24.65 12.78 1.86
N TYR A 246 24.12 12.66 0.64
CA TYR A 246 24.93 12.53 -0.57
C TYR A 246 25.32 13.89 -1.21
N GLY A 247 24.96 15.02 -0.58
CA GLY A 247 25.27 16.36 -1.12
C GLY A 247 24.55 16.73 -2.41
N LEU A 248 23.41 16.05 -2.71
CA LEU A 248 22.63 16.23 -3.94
C LEU A 248 21.45 17.19 -3.78
N TRP A 249 21.23 17.73 -2.58
CA TRP A 249 20.04 18.55 -2.30
C TRP A 249 20.00 19.84 -3.14
N ASN A 250 21.10 20.52 -3.26
CA ASN A 250 21.17 21.75 -4.07
C ASN A 250 20.89 21.49 -5.56
N GLU A 251 21.30 20.33 -6.07
CA GLU A 251 21.06 19.97 -7.47
C GLU A 251 19.58 19.81 -7.80
N ILE A 252 18.77 19.37 -6.83
CA ILE A 252 17.32 19.18 -7.02
C ILE A 252 16.57 20.51 -6.85
N GLU A 253 17.02 21.41 -5.96
CA GLU A 253 16.44 22.72 -5.74
C GLU A 253 16.63 23.67 -6.96
N GLU A 254 17.68 23.49 -7.73
CA GLU A 254 17.96 24.27 -8.94
C GLU A 254 17.01 23.94 -10.12
N ILE A 255 16.22 22.87 -10.04
CA ILE A 255 15.33 22.46 -11.14
C ILE A 255 14.09 23.35 -11.17
N LYS A 256 14.01 24.29 -12.11
CA LYS A 256 12.97 25.33 -12.18
C LYS A 256 11.53 24.79 -12.36
N HIS A 257 11.36 23.70 -13.09
CA HIS A 257 10.07 23.06 -13.35
C HIS A 257 9.72 21.97 -12.34
N LEU A 258 10.44 21.92 -11.21
CA LEU A 258 10.16 21.04 -10.08
C LEU A 258 9.57 21.84 -8.93
N GLN A 259 8.47 21.36 -8.39
CA GLN A 259 7.92 21.83 -7.12
C GLN A 259 8.03 20.72 -6.08
N ILE A 260 8.93 20.92 -5.12
CA ILE A 260 9.06 20.05 -3.95
C ILE A 260 8.05 20.54 -2.90
N ILE A 261 7.23 19.63 -2.40
CA ILE A 261 6.26 19.94 -1.33
C ILE A 261 6.47 18.97 -0.15
N PRO A 262 6.02 19.32 1.06
CA PRO A 262 6.04 18.39 2.19
C PRO A 262 5.31 17.09 1.90
N PRO A 263 5.57 16.01 2.67
CA PRO A 263 4.75 14.81 2.65
C PRO A 263 3.26 15.16 2.82
N GLN A 264 2.41 14.52 2.05
CA GLN A 264 0.97 14.78 2.04
C GLN A 264 0.19 13.73 2.82
N GLY A 265 -0.98 14.12 3.33
CA GLY A 265 -1.98 13.20 3.82
C GLY A 265 -2.49 12.25 2.74
N TYR A 266 -3.28 11.25 3.12
CA TYR A 266 -3.78 10.27 2.15
C TYR A 266 -4.74 10.91 1.13
N PHE A 267 -5.66 11.72 1.61
CA PHE A 267 -6.66 12.36 0.75
C PHE A 267 -6.05 13.44 -0.15
N GLU A 268 -5.13 14.23 0.40
CA GLU A 268 -4.38 15.24 -0.35
C GLU A 268 -3.53 14.58 -1.45
N PHE A 269 -2.91 13.44 -1.13
CA PHE A 269 -2.11 12.71 -2.11
C PHE A 269 -2.98 12.15 -3.25
N LEU A 270 -4.15 11.56 -2.94
CA LEU A 270 -5.10 11.10 -3.96
C LEU A 270 -5.66 12.25 -4.79
N ALA A 271 -5.88 13.44 -4.19
CA ALA A 271 -6.26 14.65 -4.94
C ALA A 271 -5.15 15.06 -5.92
N LEU A 272 -3.88 15.03 -5.51
CA LEU A 272 -2.74 15.27 -6.41
C LEU A 272 -2.68 14.23 -7.54
N MET A 273 -2.90 12.95 -7.24
CA MET A 273 -2.95 11.89 -8.26
C MET A 273 -4.05 12.15 -9.29
N LYS A 274 -5.25 12.44 -8.82
CA LYS A 274 -6.42 12.74 -9.66
C LYS A 274 -6.18 13.89 -10.62
N ASN A 275 -5.45 14.93 -10.20
CA ASN A 275 -5.17 16.14 -10.98
C ASN A 275 -3.86 16.05 -11.78
N SER A 276 -3.03 15.01 -11.60
CA SER A 276 -1.81 14.82 -12.37
C SER A 276 -2.09 14.37 -13.81
N THR A 277 -1.13 14.58 -14.69
CA THR A 277 -1.15 14.04 -16.06
C THR A 277 -0.63 12.61 -16.10
N VAL A 278 0.40 12.32 -15.30
CA VAL A 278 1.07 11.02 -15.21
C VAL A 278 1.68 10.88 -13.82
N ILE A 279 1.84 9.65 -13.36
CA ILE A 279 2.46 9.34 -12.08
C ILE A 279 3.78 8.60 -12.32
N LEU A 280 4.86 9.06 -11.68
CA LEU A 280 6.14 8.37 -11.64
C LEU A 280 6.34 7.86 -10.20
N THR A 281 6.44 6.56 -10.02
CA THR A 281 6.46 6.01 -8.66
C THR A 281 7.27 4.71 -8.53
N ASP A 282 7.84 4.50 -7.35
CA ASP A 282 8.38 3.22 -6.90
C ASP A 282 7.44 2.49 -5.90
N SER A 283 6.24 3.05 -5.65
CA SER A 283 5.24 2.48 -4.75
C SER A 283 4.34 1.46 -5.47
N GLY A 284 4.08 0.30 -4.83
CA GLY A 284 3.14 -0.70 -5.32
C GLY A 284 1.68 -0.23 -5.21
N GLY A 285 1.28 0.31 -4.05
CA GLY A 285 -0.11 0.73 -3.80
C GLY A 285 -0.60 1.81 -4.76
N LEU A 286 0.25 2.77 -5.13
CA LEU A 286 -0.11 3.82 -6.08
C LEU A 286 -0.42 3.29 -7.49
N GLN A 287 0.18 2.16 -7.88
CA GLN A 287 -0.13 1.50 -9.15
C GLN A 287 -1.56 0.96 -9.15
N GLU A 288 -2.05 0.50 -8.01
CA GLU A 288 -3.44 0.03 -7.83
C GLU A 288 -4.41 1.20 -7.80
N GLU A 289 -4.17 2.19 -6.95
CA GLU A 289 -5.02 3.39 -6.79
C GLU A 289 -5.17 4.18 -8.10
N ALA A 290 -4.09 4.26 -8.90
CA ALA A 290 -4.11 4.92 -10.20
C ALA A 290 -5.07 4.27 -11.22
N THR A 291 -5.41 2.97 -11.03
CA THR A 291 -6.36 2.28 -11.92
C THR A 291 -7.82 2.56 -11.57
N HIS A 292 -8.09 3.15 -10.40
CA HIS A 292 -9.46 3.41 -9.97
C HIS A 292 -10.19 4.33 -10.98
N PRO A 293 -11.45 4.02 -11.38
CA PRO A 293 -12.18 4.78 -12.41
C PRO A 293 -12.25 6.29 -12.16
N LYS A 294 -12.32 6.72 -10.89
CA LYS A 294 -12.36 8.13 -10.49
C LYS A 294 -10.98 8.82 -10.49
N ILE A 295 -9.87 8.08 -10.59
CA ILE A 295 -8.49 8.59 -10.70
C ILE A 295 -7.97 8.42 -12.11
N ARG A 296 -7.82 7.20 -12.59
CA ARG A 296 -7.56 6.80 -13.97
C ARG A 296 -6.36 7.51 -14.60
N LYS A 297 -5.16 7.22 -14.07
CA LYS A 297 -3.89 7.86 -14.49
C LYS A 297 -2.87 6.85 -15.00
N PRO A 298 -2.10 7.22 -16.03
CA PRO A 298 -0.97 6.40 -16.45
C PRO A 298 0.15 6.46 -15.42
N VAL A 299 0.86 5.35 -15.24
CA VAL A 299 1.92 5.19 -14.24
C VAL A 299 3.22 4.73 -14.90
N LEU A 300 4.32 5.43 -14.64
CA LEU A 300 5.67 4.97 -14.93
C LEU A 300 6.30 4.43 -13.64
N VAL A 301 6.56 3.13 -13.62
CA VAL A 301 7.09 2.44 -12.45
C VAL A 301 8.62 2.52 -12.45
N LEU A 302 9.16 3.28 -11.49
CA LEU A 302 10.61 3.53 -11.31
C LEU A 302 11.29 2.36 -10.58
N ARG A 303 11.06 1.14 -11.05
CA ARG A 303 11.60 -0.12 -10.51
C ARG A 303 11.94 -1.08 -11.65
N ASN A 304 12.69 -2.13 -11.36
CA ASN A 304 13.04 -3.17 -12.32
C ASN A 304 11.95 -4.26 -12.43
N SER A 305 11.09 -4.37 -11.43
CA SER A 305 9.98 -5.31 -11.37
C SER A 305 8.78 -4.68 -10.65
N THR A 306 7.62 -5.29 -10.78
CA THR A 306 6.43 -4.92 -10.01
C THR A 306 5.67 -6.17 -9.57
N GLU A 307 5.10 -6.11 -8.39
CA GLU A 307 4.14 -7.09 -7.87
C GLU A 307 2.69 -6.80 -8.30
N ARG A 308 2.51 -5.86 -9.25
CA ARG A 308 1.21 -5.42 -9.81
C ARG A 308 1.18 -5.61 -11.33
N PRO A 309 1.38 -6.85 -11.83
CA PRO A 309 1.41 -7.11 -13.29
C PRO A 309 0.10 -6.74 -13.98
N GLU A 310 -1.02 -6.76 -13.28
CA GLU A 310 -2.33 -6.39 -13.81
C GLU A 310 -2.36 -4.95 -14.31
N ALA A 311 -1.76 -4.00 -13.57
CA ALA A 311 -1.67 -2.62 -14.00
C ALA A 311 -0.89 -2.47 -15.32
N VAL A 312 0.13 -3.32 -15.52
CA VAL A 312 0.94 -3.34 -16.75
C VAL A 312 0.15 -3.99 -17.90
N ILE A 313 -0.45 -5.15 -17.66
CA ILE A 313 -1.21 -5.92 -18.67
C ILE A 313 -2.38 -5.10 -19.21
N HIS A 314 -3.06 -4.36 -18.34
CA HIS A 314 -4.20 -3.52 -18.70
C HIS A 314 -3.81 -2.09 -19.16
N GLY A 315 -2.51 -1.81 -19.32
CA GLY A 315 -2.03 -0.57 -19.93
C GLY A 315 -2.05 0.66 -19.01
N PHE A 316 -2.32 0.50 -17.71
CA PHE A 316 -2.23 1.59 -16.73
C PHE A 316 -0.80 1.91 -16.34
N ALA A 317 0.07 0.89 -16.26
CA ALA A 317 1.43 1.04 -15.79
C ALA A 317 2.45 0.54 -16.80
N LYS A 318 3.65 1.13 -16.77
CA LYS A 318 4.82 0.64 -17.49
C LYS A 318 6.02 0.61 -16.56
N VAL A 319 6.69 -0.53 -16.47
CA VAL A 319 7.94 -0.67 -15.73
C VAL A 319 9.07 -0.08 -16.58
N VAL A 320 9.70 1.00 -16.10
CA VAL A 320 10.70 1.77 -16.84
C VAL A 320 12.07 1.83 -16.14
N GLY A 321 12.13 1.36 -14.89
CA GLY A 321 13.33 1.49 -14.08
C GLY A 321 13.69 2.94 -13.78
N VAL A 322 14.90 3.16 -13.26
CA VAL A 322 15.43 4.51 -13.02
C VAL A 322 16.41 4.86 -14.15
N ASN A 323 15.94 4.79 -15.40
CA ASN A 323 16.73 5.11 -16.57
C ASN A 323 16.25 6.43 -17.20
N PRO A 324 17.05 7.52 -17.17
CA PRO A 324 16.62 8.84 -17.66
C PRO A 324 16.19 8.87 -19.13
N VAL A 325 16.80 8.05 -19.98
CA VAL A 325 16.47 8.01 -21.41
C VAL A 325 15.12 7.33 -21.63
N VAL A 326 14.90 6.19 -20.96
CA VAL A 326 13.65 5.43 -21.06
C VAL A 326 12.48 6.24 -20.51
N VAL A 327 12.66 6.84 -19.31
CA VAL A 327 11.61 7.62 -18.65
C VAL A 327 11.24 8.84 -19.50
N SER A 328 12.22 9.58 -20.04
CA SER A 328 11.95 10.74 -20.89
C SER A 328 11.18 10.35 -22.15
N ALA A 329 11.58 9.28 -22.84
CA ALA A 329 10.90 8.80 -24.04
C ALA A 329 9.45 8.34 -23.76
N GLU A 330 9.22 7.69 -22.62
CA GLU A 330 7.86 7.26 -22.25
C GLU A 330 6.99 8.46 -21.82
N LEU A 331 7.55 9.45 -21.14
CA LEU A 331 6.84 10.70 -20.85
C LEU A 331 6.43 11.43 -22.13
N GLU A 332 7.33 11.55 -23.11
CA GLU A 332 7.02 12.17 -24.41
C GLU A 332 5.89 11.44 -25.13
N LYS A 333 5.87 10.09 -25.11
CA LYS A 333 4.77 9.30 -25.67
C LYS A 333 3.45 9.57 -24.96
N ILE A 334 3.46 9.63 -23.63
CA ILE A 334 2.25 9.91 -22.83
C ILE A 334 1.72 11.31 -23.15
N LEU A 335 2.59 12.29 -23.38
CA LEU A 335 2.20 13.67 -23.65
C LEU A 335 1.75 13.91 -25.08
N SER A 336 2.27 13.14 -26.04
CA SER A 336 1.99 13.30 -27.48
C SER A 336 0.81 12.46 -27.97
N SER A 337 0.36 11.46 -27.22
CA SER A 337 -0.72 10.56 -27.60
C SER A 337 -1.91 10.65 -26.65
N GLU A 338 -3.11 10.48 -27.19
CA GLU A 338 -4.32 10.28 -26.39
C GLU A 338 -4.31 8.88 -25.80
N ILE A 339 -3.83 8.74 -24.55
CA ILE A 339 -3.82 7.45 -23.87
C ILE A 339 -5.26 7.11 -23.46
N ARG A 340 -5.80 6.04 -24.01
CA ARG A 340 -7.10 5.48 -23.61
C ARG A 340 -6.89 4.41 -22.56
N LEU A 341 -7.04 4.79 -21.29
CA LEU A 341 -7.03 3.85 -20.17
C LEU A 341 -8.40 3.18 -20.03
N PRO A 342 -8.46 1.90 -19.57
CA PRO A 342 -9.72 1.24 -19.27
C PRO A 342 -10.60 2.02 -18.29
N GLU A 343 -11.91 1.79 -18.36
CA GLU A 343 -12.89 2.44 -17.46
C GLU A 343 -13.15 1.64 -16.18
N TYR A 344 -12.48 0.52 -16.03
CA TYR A 344 -12.52 -0.36 -14.85
C TYR A 344 -11.12 -0.53 -14.27
N SER A 345 -11.06 -0.89 -12.99
CA SER A 345 -9.80 -1.31 -12.36
C SER A 345 -9.61 -2.82 -12.51
N PRO A 346 -8.42 -3.30 -12.92
CA PRO A 346 -8.10 -4.73 -12.92
C PRO A 346 -8.01 -5.32 -11.52
N PHE A 347 -7.99 -4.48 -10.48
CA PHE A 347 -7.90 -4.88 -9.07
C PHE A 347 -9.26 -5.01 -8.37
N GLY A 348 -10.37 -4.82 -9.08
CA GLY A 348 -11.71 -5.04 -8.53
C GLY A 348 -12.71 -3.92 -8.79
N ASP A 349 -13.88 -4.10 -8.22
CA ASP A 349 -15.08 -3.30 -8.45
C ASP A 349 -15.54 -2.48 -7.21
N GLY A 350 -14.66 -2.30 -6.22
CA GLY A 350 -14.98 -1.58 -4.98
C GLY A 350 -15.84 -2.36 -3.99
N LYS A 351 -15.90 -3.70 -4.11
CA LYS A 351 -16.71 -4.58 -3.22
C LYS A 351 -15.87 -5.69 -2.58
N ALA A 352 -14.56 -5.53 -2.55
CA ALA A 352 -13.68 -6.53 -1.95
C ALA A 352 -13.94 -6.69 -0.45
N SER A 353 -14.12 -5.59 0.27
CA SER A 353 -14.44 -5.60 1.70
C SER A 353 -15.71 -6.36 2.03
N ILE A 354 -16.76 -6.21 1.20
CA ILE A 354 -18.03 -6.94 1.36
C ILE A 354 -17.79 -8.44 1.21
N ARG A 355 -17.09 -8.88 0.15
CA ARG A 355 -16.79 -10.28 -0.10
C ARG A 355 -15.95 -10.90 1.00
N ILE A 356 -14.89 -10.19 1.44
CA ILE A 356 -14.03 -10.63 2.54
C ILE A 356 -14.84 -10.80 3.82
N THR A 357 -15.71 -9.86 4.14
CA THR A 357 -16.57 -9.92 5.33
C THR A 357 -17.56 -11.08 5.23
N ASP A 358 -18.25 -11.27 4.09
CA ASP A 358 -19.18 -12.38 3.87
C ASP A 358 -18.52 -13.73 4.08
N ILE A 359 -17.36 -13.94 3.46
CA ILE A 359 -16.59 -15.19 3.59
C ILE A 359 -16.13 -15.37 5.03
N THR A 360 -15.58 -14.33 5.66
CA THR A 360 -15.11 -14.40 7.05
C THR A 360 -16.23 -14.79 8.01
N LEU A 361 -17.42 -14.21 7.87
CA LEU A 361 -18.56 -14.53 8.72
C LEU A 361 -19.07 -15.95 8.49
N SER A 362 -19.15 -16.41 7.25
CA SER A 362 -19.57 -17.79 6.94
C SER A 362 -18.61 -18.82 7.54
N ARG A 363 -17.29 -18.54 7.58
CA ARG A 363 -16.27 -19.43 8.15
C ARG A 363 -16.15 -19.34 9.67
N LEU A 364 -16.81 -18.39 10.32
CA LEU A 364 -16.94 -18.34 11.78
C LEU A 364 -18.08 -19.23 12.30
N GLU A 365 -19.04 -19.52 11.46
CA GLU A 365 -20.19 -20.37 11.81
C GLU A 365 -19.86 -21.87 11.69
N GLU A 366 -18.80 -22.22 10.97
CA GLU A 366 -18.22 -23.57 10.88
C GLU A 366 -17.29 -23.89 12.07
#